data_62e89659cdf4aeec393a518977c4e7e2
#
_entry.id   62e89659cdf4aeec393a518977c4e7e2
#
_cell.length_a   1.000
_cell.length_b   1.000
_cell.length_c   1.000
_cell.angle_alpha   90.00
_cell.angle_beta   90.00
_cell.angle_gamma   90.00
#
_symmetry.space_group_name_H-M   'P 1'
#
loop_
_entity.id
_entity.type
_entity.pdbx_description
1 polymer ?
#
loop_
_entity_poly.entity_id
_entity_poly.type
_entity_poly.pdbx_seq_one_letter_code
_entity_poly.pdbx_strand_id
1 'polypeptide(L)'
;MNGVSAIVTTFGVGELSAVNAIAGAYSEFVPVVHIVGYPTTAAQKNGLLLRTESPTSLLSILGLTSYSDHTLGNGDFNVFSKMSTQISCAVSMLNNQHEAATLIDNAIRECILQSRPVYIALPTDMVQKKIDGDRLKTPLDLAYPPNDPEKEDYVVDVVLKYLHAARNPVILVDACAIRHRALEETHEFVEKSGIPVFVAPMGKGAVNETLPNYGGVYAGDGSNKGVRERVESADLVISIGAIKSDFNTAGFTYRVSQLNTIDFHSYGIKVRYSEYPGVRMNGVLKKVTEKMGKLNIENGPKPNNEIPQDEIKSPEPTITQAWFWPRLGQWLQPKDVIITETGTANFGIWETRFPDDVTAISQVLWGSIGYATGSCQGAALAAKEKGIKRTILFTGDGSFQLTAQEVSTMLRNKLNPIIFVICNNGYTIERFIHGWEDSYNDVQEWKYKDLPATFGAPKEQYLTYRVETKKDVEELFMDKEFSSGDTQKLRFVELVMPCDDAPAALKSTAEAAAKRNAEVS
;
A
#
# COMPACT_ATOMS: atom_id res chain seq x y z
N MET A 1 8.21 -3.33 -0.86
CA MET A 1 9.06 -3.80 -1.94
C MET A 1 8.94 -5.32 -2.12
N ASN A 2 7.76 -5.78 -2.30
CA ASN A 2 7.34 -7.15 -2.70
C ASN A 2 7.96 -8.32 -1.92
N GLY A 3 8.36 -8.10 -0.67
CA GLY A 3 8.85 -9.12 0.25
C GLY A 3 7.90 -9.33 1.41
N VAL A 4 8.38 -10.04 2.43
CA VAL A 4 7.69 -10.27 3.70
C VAL A 4 8.35 -9.40 4.77
N SER A 5 7.55 -8.73 5.58
CA SER A 5 8.02 -8.03 6.77
C SER A 5 7.73 -8.85 8.03
N ALA A 6 8.45 -8.55 9.11
CA ALA A 6 8.18 -9.13 10.43
C ALA A 6 8.12 -8.01 11.47
N ILE A 7 7.21 -8.15 12.43
CA ILE A 7 7.11 -7.29 13.59
C ILE A 7 7.08 -8.16 14.84
N VAL A 8 7.78 -7.72 15.87
CA VAL A 8 7.80 -8.38 17.19
C VAL A 8 7.21 -7.44 18.23
N THR A 9 6.21 -7.89 18.97
CA THR A 9 5.58 -7.12 20.04
C THR A 9 5.46 -7.96 21.31
N THR A 10 5.27 -7.31 22.45
CA THR A 10 4.73 -8.01 23.62
C THR A 10 3.22 -8.21 23.44
N PHE A 11 2.64 -9.19 24.14
CA PHE A 11 1.19 -9.37 24.16
C PHE A 11 0.47 -8.18 24.81
N GLY A 12 -0.82 -8.06 24.57
CA GLY A 12 -1.67 -7.00 25.09
C GLY A 12 -1.25 -5.62 24.56
N VAL A 13 -0.64 -4.81 25.41
CA VAL A 13 -0.32 -3.39 25.09
C VAL A 13 0.54 -3.21 23.83
N GLY A 14 1.46 -4.14 23.57
CA GLY A 14 2.32 -4.05 22.37
C GLY A 14 1.60 -4.48 21.10
N GLU A 15 0.92 -5.63 21.13
CA GLU A 15 0.20 -6.12 19.96
C GLU A 15 -0.99 -5.24 19.57
N LEU A 16 -1.71 -4.68 20.56
CA LEU A 16 -2.82 -3.76 20.30
C LEU A 16 -2.35 -2.45 19.64
N SER A 17 -1.15 -1.98 19.96
CA SER A 17 -0.55 -0.82 19.28
C SER A 17 -0.28 -1.09 17.79
N ALA A 18 -0.10 -2.36 17.38
CA ALA A 18 0.14 -2.76 16.00
C ALA A 18 -1.14 -3.12 15.21
N VAL A 19 -2.28 -3.29 15.88
CA VAL A 19 -3.52 -3.82 15.29
C VAL A 19 -3.96 -3.05 14.04
N ASN A 20 -3.92 -1.71 14.07
CA ASN A 20 -4.30 -0.89 12.92
C ASN A 20 -3.43 -1.17 11.69
N ALA A 21 -2.11 -1.25 11.88
CA ALA A 21 -1.18 -1.55 10.79
C ALA A 21 -1.35 -2.98 10.26
N ILE A 22 -1.60 -3.96 11.15
CA ILE A 22 -1.87 -5.35 10.76
C ILE A 22 -3.20 -5.47 10.00
N ALA A 23 -4.25 -4.80 10.46
CA ALA A 23 -5.55 -4.78 9.77
C ALA A 23 -5.44 -4.14 8.38
N GLY A 24 -4.71 -3.03 8.26
CA GLY A 24 -4.40 -2.42 6.96
C GLY A 24 -3.63 -3.35 6.04
N ALA A 25 -2.62 -4.03 6.55
CA ALA A 25 -1.88 -5.04 5.79
C ALA A 25 -2.77 -6.22 5.36
N TYR A 26 -3.71 -6.66 6.21
CA TYR A 26 -4.65 -7.71 5.87
C TYR A 26 -5.62 -7.29 4.76
N SER A 27 -6.17 -6.08 4.84
CA SER A 27 -7.13 -5.56 3.86
C SER A 27 -6.49 -5.34 2.48
N GLU A 28 -5.20 -4.95 2.45
CA GLU A 28 -4.49 -4.61 1.22
C GLU A 28 -3.57 -5.71 0.69
N PHE A 29 -3.69 -6.93 1.21
CA PHE A 29 -2.90 -8.09 0.78
C PHE A 29 -1.38 -7.86 0.91
N VAL A 30 -0.94 -7.46 2.12
CA VAL A 30 0.48 -7.26 2.44
C VAL A 30 0.94 -8.32 3.43
N PRO A 31 1.93 -9.17 3.09
CA PRO A 31 2.39 -10.24 3.96
C PRO A 31 3.22 -9.70 5.13
N VAL A 32 2.79 -10.00 6.36
CA VAL A 32 3.46 -9.61 7.61
C VAL A 32 3.49 -10.80 8.57
N VAL A 33 4.65 -11.12 9.10
CA VAL A 33 4.79 -12.10 10.19
C VAL A 33 4.76 -11.34 11.53
N HIS A 34 3.63 -11.39 12.23
CA HIS A 34 3.47 -10.78 13.54
C HIS A 34 3.83 -11.79 14.64
N ILE A 35 4.98 -11.62 15.27
CA ILE A 35 5.46 -12.46 16.37
C ILE A 35 5.15 -11.74 17.69
N VAL A 36 4.37 -12.39 18.54
CA VAL A 36 3.95 -11.82 19.83
C VAL A 36 4.57 -12.61 20.96
N GLY A 37 5.39 -11.93 21.77
CA GLY A 37 5.95 -12.52 22.99
C GLY A 37 4.85 -12.75 24.02
N TYR A 38 4.64 -14.01 24.40
CA TYR A 38 3.57 -14.45 25.29
C TYR A 38 4.09 -14.84 26.68
N PRO A 39 3.24 -14.83 27.72
CA PRO A 39 3.55 -15.40 28.99
C PRO A 39 3.91 -16.88 28.89
N THR A 40 4.63 -17.41 29.90
CA THR A 40 4.98 -18.84 29.96
C THR A 40 3.73 -19.72 29.78
N THR A 41 3.91 -20.91 29.21
CA THR A 41 2.81 -21.88 29.05
C THR A 41 2.14 -22.25 30.39
N ALA A 42 2.90 -22.23 31.49
CA ALA A 42 2.39 -22.43 32.83
C ALA A 42 1.51 -21.26 33.30
N ALA A 43 1.91 -20.02 33.05
CA ALA A 43 1.13 -18.82 33.37
C ALA A 43 -0.21 -18.82 32.61
N GLN A 44 -0.19 -19.16 31.32
CA GLN A 44 -1.41 -19.24 30.48
C GLN A 44 -2.41 -20.29 31.00
N LYS A 45 -1.94 -21.46 31.46
CA LYS A 45 -2.80 -22.53 31.96
C LYS A 45 -3.45 -22.20 33.30
N ASN A 46 -2.74 -21.47 34.15
CA ASN A 46 -3.17 -21.25 35.52
C ASN A 46 -3.95 -19.93 35.68
N GLY A 47 -4.10 -19.13 34.64
CA GLY A 47 -4.67 -17.77 34.74
C GLY A 47 -3.86 -16.90 35.71
N LEU A 48 -2.55 -17.05 35.71
CA LEU A 48 -1.68 -16.58 36.78
C LEU A 48 -1.50 -15.06 36.80
N LEU A 49 -1.99 -14.52 37.79
CA LEU A 49 -1.45 -14.17 39.11
C LEU A 49 0.03 -14.54 39.27
N LEU A 50 0.95 -13.58 39.13
CA LEU A 50 2.29 -13.70 39.68
C LEU A 50 2.13 -13.98 41.19
N ARG A 51 2.16 -15.25 41.60
CA ARG A 51 2.38 -15.60 42.97
C ARG A 51 3.80 -15.17 43.32
N THR A 52 3.95 -14.07 44.04
CA THR A 52 5.07 -13.96 44.97
C THR A 52 5.00 -15.17 45.88
N GLU A 53 6.10 -15.94 45.99
CA GLU A 53 6.23 -17.19 46.74
C GLU A 53 6.11 -17.00 48.27
N SER A 54 5.10 -16.28 48.74
CA SER A 54 4.83 -16.18 50.16
C SER A 54 3.33 -16.27 50.41
N PRO A 55 2.85 -17.40 50.99
CA PRO A 55 1.46 -17.58 51.39
C PRO A 55 0.97 -16.63 52.48
N THR A 56 1.84 -15.77 52.98
CA THR A 56 1.63 -14.94 54.19
C THR A 56 1.63 -13.43 53.90
N SER A 57 1.54 -12.97 52.66
CA SER A 57 1.43 -11.54 52.44
C SER A 57 0.01 -11.04 52.77
N LEU A 58 -0.06 -9.96 53.56
CA LEU A 58 -1.31 -9.29 53.97
C LEU A 58 -2.22 -8.95 52.77
N LEU A 59 -1.65 -8.78 51.59
CA LEU A 59 -2.32 -8.48 50.30
C LEU A 59 -3.10 -9.67 49.73
N SER A 60 -2.63 -10.93 49.99
CA SER A 60 -3.37 -12.14 49.57
C SER A 60 -4.60 -12.39 50.42
N ILE A 61 -4.54 -11.98 51.69
CA ILE A 61 -5.65 -12.11 52.66
C ILE A 61 -6.76 -11.09 52.38
N LEU A 62 -6.41 -9.93 51.78
CA LEU A 62 -7.36 -8.85 51.45
C LEU A 62 -7.97 -8.96 50.05
N GLY A 63 -7.72 -10.03 49.31
CA GLY A 63 -8.25 -10.21 47.97
C GLY A 63 -7.74 -9.17 46.92
N LEU A 64 -6.66 -8.45 47.27
CA LEU A 64 -6.09 -7.37 46.46
C LEU A 64 -4.96 -7.82 45.52
N THR A 65 -4.76 -9.12 45.37
CA THR A 65 -3.69 -9.70 44.53
C THR A 65 -4.20 -10.19 43.18
N SER A 66 -4.78 -9.31 42.42
CA SER A 66 -4.98 -9.59 40.98
C SER A 66 -4.01 -8.75 40.16
N TYR A 67 -2.78 -9.21 39.99
CA TYR A 67 -1.86 -8.65 39.01
C TYR A 67 -1.90 -9.53 37.77
N SER A 68 -2.68 -9.15 36.77
CA SER A 68 -2.59 -9.76 35.47
C SER A 68 -1.82 -8.82 34.54
N ASP A 69 -0.59 -9.17 34.23
CA ASP A 69 0.23 -8.44 33.28
C ASP A 69 -0.45 -8.37 31.93
N HIS A 70 -0.72 -7.13 31.45
CA HIS A 70 -1.19 -6.84 30.09
C HIS A 70 -2.44 -7.59 29.62
N THR A 71 -3.26 -8.13 30.52
CA THR A 71 -4.62 -8.63 30.22
C THR A 71 -5.66 -7.51 30.40
N LEU A 72 -6.93 -7.79 30.15
CA LEU A 72 -8.02 -6.85 30.44
C LEU A 72 -8.42 -6.82 31.93
N GLY A 73 -7.51 -7.25 32.83
CA GLY A 73 -7.75 -7.34 34.26
C GLY A 73 -8.43 -8.63 34.71
N ASN A 74 -8.71 -9.56 33.81
CA ASN A 74 -9.42 -10.82 34.04
C ASN A 74 -8.51 -12.06 33.98
N GLY A 75 -7.22 -11.89 33.66
CA GLY A 75 -6.27 -13.00 33.54
C GLY A 75 -6.43 -13.87 32.29
N ASP A 76 -7.32 -13.51 31.34
CA ASP A 76 -7.44 -14.22 30.06
C ASP A 76 -6.43 -13.69 29.05
N PHE A 77 -5.38 -14.46 28.81
CA PHE A 77 -4.34 -14.15 27.81
C PHE A 77 -4.77 -14.43 26.37
N ASN A 78 -5.92 -15.07 26.13
CA ASN A 78 -6.34 -15.46 24.78
C ASN A 78 -7.22 -14.41 24.08
N VAL A 79 -7.58 -13.32 24.75
CA VAL A 79 -8.46 -12.29 24.15
C VAL A 79 -7.85 -11.73 22.88
N PHE A 80 -6.58 -11.34 22.90
CA PHE A 80 -5.92 -10.65 21.79
C PHE A 80 -5.62 -11.60 20.63
N SER A 81 -5.21 -12.84 20.89
CA SER A 81 -5.04 -13.84 19.83
C SER A 81 -6.36 -14.17 19.12
N LYS A 82 -7.50 -14.18 19.85
CA LYS A 82 -8.84 -14.31 19.25
C LYS A 82 -9.20 -13.10 18.39
N MET A 83 -8.87 -11.88 18.82
CA MET A 83 -9.04 -10.68 17.98
C MET A 83 -8.20 -10.78 16.71
N SER A 84 -6.98 -11.25 16.80
CA SER A 84 -6.06 -11.39 15.67
C SER A 84 -6.52 -12.40 14.62
N THR A 85 -7.44 -13.33 14.94
CA THR A 85 -8.04 -14.23 13.94
C THR A 85 -8.82 -13.50 12.87
N GLN A 86 -9.27 -12.28 13.12
CA GLN A 86 -10.04 -11.47 12.16
C GLN A 86 -9.14 -10.72 11.16
N ILE A 87 -7.87 -10.52 11.50
CA ILE A 87 -6.90 -9.72 10.75
C ILE A 87 -5.62 -10.48 10.41
N SER A 88 -5.66 -11.81 10.55
CA SER A 88 -4.54 -12.71 10.19
C SER A 88 -5.07 -13.94 9.48
N CYS A 89 -4.40 -14.37 8.42
CA CYS A 89 -4.81 -15.57 7.66
C CYS A 89 -4.42 -16.88 8.35
N ALA A 90 -3.50 -16.83 9.34
CA ALA A 90 -3.18 -17.95 10.22
C ALA A 90 -2.79 -17.42 11.61
N VAL A 91 -3.20 -18.14 12.67
CA VAL A 91 -2.85 -17.87 14.05
C VAL A 91 -2.22 -19.12 14.64
N SER A 92 -0.96 -19.02 15.08
CA SER A 92 -0.16 -20.12 15.60
C SER A 92 0.23 -19.86 17.07
N MET A 93 -0.27 -20.70 17.98
CA MET A 93 0.07 -20.65 19.40
C MET A 93 1.17 -21.69 19.69
N LEU A 94 2.40 -21.26 19.94
CA LEU A 94 3.56 -22.16 20.10
C LEU A 94 3.63 -22.74 21.53
N ASN A 95 2.58 -23.42 21.96
CA ASN A 95 2.48 -23.98 23.31
C ASN A 95 3.08 -25.39 23.46
N ASN A 96 3.40 -26.04 22.33
CA ASN A 96 3.95 -27.39 22.29
C ASN A 96 5.24 -27.42 21.46
N GLN A 97 6.35 -27.84 22.08
CA GLN A 97 7.66 -27.95 21.45
C GLN A 97 7.65 -28.83 20.19
N HIS A 98 6.89 -29.91 20.17
CA HIS A 98 6.87 -30.88 19.05
C HIS A 98 6.11 -30.38 17.83
N GLU A 99 5.18 -29.42 18.01
CA GLU A 99 4.37 -28.85 16.95
C GLU A 99 4.92 -27.50 16.46
N ALA A 100 5.76 -26.84 17.27
CA ALA A 100 6.19 -25.46 17.04
C ALA A 100 6.77 -25.22 15.65
N ALA A 101 7.67 -26.09 15.18
CA ALA A 101 8.29 -25.94 13.86
C ALA A 101 7.25 -26.05 12.73
N THR A 102 6.32 -26.99 12.82
CA THR A 102 5.25 -27.16 11.83
C THR A 102 4.30 -25.96 11.80
N LEU A 103 3.96 -25.42 12.96
CA LEU A 103 3.10 -24.24 13.07
C LEU A 103 3.78 -22.99 12.49
N ILE A 104 5.08 -22.82 12.70
CA ILE A 104 5.86 -21.71 12.12
C ILE A 104 5.91 -21.84 10.58
N ASP A 105 6.28 -23.02 10.07
CA ASP A 105 6.38 -23.28 8.65
C ASP A 105 5.04 -23.02 7.94
N ASN A 106 3.93 -23.52 8.52
CA ASN A 106 2.59 -23.28 7.99
C ASN A 106 2.20 -21.81 8.01
N ALA A 107 2.48 -21.09 9.10
CA ALA A 107 2.20 -19.66 9.19
C ALA A 107 2.97 -18.88 8.12
N ILE A 108 4.26 -19.13 7.94
CA ILE A 108 5.07 -18.47 6.90
C ILE A 108 4.53 -18.80 5.50
N ARG A 109 4.18 -20.06 5.26
CA ARG A 109 3.60 -20.49 3.98
C ARG A 109 2.29 -19.76 3.68
N GLU A 110 1.35 -19.75 4.63
CA GLU A 110 0.06 -19.05 4.48
C GLU A 110 0.25 -17.53 4.29
N CYS A 111 1.14 -16.91 5.04
CA CYS A 111 1.49 -15.49 4.88
C CYS A 111 1.86 -15.15 3.43
N ILE A 112 2.69 -16.00 2.82
CA ILE A 112 3.21 -15.79 1.48
C ILE A 112 2.19 -16.14 0.40
N LEU A 113 1.47 -17.26 0.53
CA LEU A 113 0.49 -17.70 -0.46
C LEU A 113 -0.75 -16.81 -0.51
N GLN A 114 -1.20 -16.33 0.67
CA GLN A 114 -2.37 -15.44 0.74
C GLN A 114 -1.98 -13.96 0.64
N SER A 115 -0.68 -13.63 0.70
CA SER A 115 -0.18 -12.25 0.79
C SER A 115 -0.84 -11.48 1.94
N ARG A 116 -0.97 -12.11 3.12
CA ARG A 116 -1.67 -11.54 4.29
C ARG A 116 -0.88 -11.75 5.57
N PRO A 117 -1.14 -10.94 6.61
CA PRO A 117 -0.53 -11.13 7.91
C PRO A 117 -0.83 -12.48 8.53
N VAL A 118 0.12 -12.96 9.31
CA VAL A 118 -0.03 -14.12 10.20
C VAL A 118 0.39 -13.74 11.61
N TYR A 119 -0.15 -14.44 12.59
CA TYR A 119 0.08 -14.22 14.00
C TYR A 119 0.77 -15.43 14.62
N ILE A 120 1.90 -15.22 15.29
CA ILE A 120 2.66 -16.26 15.98
C ILE A 120 2.86 -15.86 17.45
N ALA A 121 2.13 -16.51 18.35
CA ALA A 121 2.33 -16.35 19.80
C ALA A 121 3.51 -17.22 20.26
N LEU A 122 4.54 -16.58 20.80
CA LEU A 122 5.76 -17.22 21.27
C LEU A 122 5.89 -17.08 22.79
N PRO A 123 5.53 -18.13 23.58
CA PRO A 123 5.72 -18.13 25.03
C PRO A 123 7.20 -18.04 25.40
N THR A 124 7.51 -17.29 26.46
CA THR A 124 8.90 -17.05 26.88
C THR A 124 9.64 -18.32 27.28
N ASP A 125 8.96 -19.32 27.83
CA ASP A 125 9.55 -20.63 28.18
C ASP A 125 9.76 -21.53 26.95
N MET A 126 9.18 -21.19 25.80
CA MET A 126 9.39 -21.90 24.53
C MET A 126 10.64 -21.42 23.78
N VAL A 127 11.09 -20.18 24.00
CA VAL A 127 12.23 -19.57 23.28
C VAL A 127 13.51 -20.40 23.41
N GLN A 128 13.75 -21.00 24.58
CA GLN A 128 14.95 -21.78 24.85
C GLN A 128 14.79 -23.28 24.53
N LYS A 129 13.61 -23.73 24.10
CA LYS A 129 13.37 -25.15 23.79
C LYS A 129 14.13 -25.54 22.51
N LYS A 130 14.85 -26.66 22.62
CA LYS A 130 15.56 -27.24 21.47
C LYS A 130 14.60 -28.06 20.63
N ILE A 131 14.59 -27.84 19.33
CA ILE A 131 13.81 -28.61 18.35
C ILE A 131 14.77 -29.23 17.33
N ASP A 132 14.28 -30.24 16.59
CA ASP A 132 15.06 -30.89 15.56
C ASP A 132 15.40 -29.87 14.43
N GLY A 133 16.67 -29.69 14.15
CA GLY A 133 17.18 -28.82 13.10
C GLY A 133 17.19 -29.42 11.70
N ASP A 134 16.88 -30.71 11.55
CA ASP A 134 16.92 -31.38 10.24
C ASP A 134 15.91 -30.78 9.24
N ARG A 135 14.81 -30.21 9.73
CA ARG A 135 13.85 -29.48 8.88
C ARG A 135 14.44 -28.28 8.14
N LEU A 136 15.46 -27.62 8.73
CA LEU A 136 16.15 -26.48 8.09
C LEU A 136 16.98 -26.89 6.88
N LYS A 137 17.25 -28.20 6.68
CA LYS A 137 17.96 -28.72 5.51
C LYS A 137 17.08 -28.74 4.26
N THR A 138 15.75 -28.72 4.42
CA THR A 138 14.79 -28.70 3.32
C THR A 138 14.18 -27.30 3.22
N PRO A 139 14.39 -26.58 2.11
CA PRO A 139 13.77 -25.28 1.90
C PRO A 139 12.26 -25.35 2.00
N LEU A 140 11.65 -24.33 2.60
CA LEU A 140 10.20 -24.23 2.65
C LEU A 140 9.65 -23.96 1.26
N ASP A 141 8.73 -24.81 0.79
CA ASP A 141 8.06 -24.59 -0.49
C ASP A 141 7.06 -23.44 -0.36
N LEU A 142 7.41 -22.31 -0.98
CA LEU A 142 6.63 -21.06 -1.00
C LEU A 142 6.02 -20.78 -2.38
N ALA A 143 6.12 -21.73 -3.31
CA ALA A 143 5.50 -21.61 -4.61
C ALA A 143 3.98 -21.76 -4.53
N TYR A 144 3.28 -21.06 -5.41
CA TYR A 144 1.85 -21.31 -5.59
C TYR A 144 1.64 -22.74 -6.10
N PRO A 145 0.62 -23.45 -5.57
CA PRO A 145 0.22 -24.72 -6.18
C PRO A 145 -0.10 -24.49 -7.67
N PRO A 146 0.33 -25.42 -8.56
CA PRO A 146 -0.02 -25.31 -9.97
C PRO A 146 -1.55 -25.37 -10.15
N ASN A 147 -2.05 -24.74 -11.19
CA ASN A 147 -3.44 -24.89 -11.59
C ASN A 147 -3.69 -26.33 -12.06
N ASP A 148 -4.95 -26.79 -11.93
CA ASP A 148 -5.39 -28.01 -12.60
C ASP A 148 -5.21 -27.83 -14.11
N PRO A 149 -4.44 -28.69 -14.81
CA PRO A 149 -4.09 -28.46 -16.22
C PRO A 149 -5.28 -28.42 -17.16
N GLU A 150 -6.29 -29.28 -16.97
CA GLU A 150 -7.47 -29.34 -17.83
C GLU A 150 -8.34 -28.09 -17.66
N LYS A 151 -8.56 -27.68 -16.41
CA LYS A 151 -9.31 -26.45 -16.11
C LYS A 151 -8.58 -25.21 -16.61
N GLU A 152 -7.28 -25.15 -16.42
CA GLU A 152 -6.46 -24.01 -16.89
C GLU A 152 -6.52 -23.90 -18.41
N ASP A 153 -6.30 -25.00 -19.15
CA ASP A 153 -6.34 -25.00 -20.62
C ASP A 153 -7.73 -24.61 -21.13
N TYR A 154 -8.80 -25.10 -20.50
CA TYR A 154 -10.17 -24.68 -20.82
C TYR A 154 -10.38 -23.18 -20.64
N VAL A 155 -9.92 -22.63 -19.50
CA VAL A 155 -10.03 -21.17 -19.21
C VAL A 155 -9.22 -20.36 -20.21
N VAL A 156 -8.00 -20.80 -20.56
CA VAL A 156 -7.16 -20.17 -21.57
C VAL A 156 -7.89 -20.09 -22.92
N ASP A 157 -8.50 -21.19 -23.37
CA ASP A 157 -9.25 -21.22 -24.62
C ASP A 157 -10.47 -20.27 -24.61
N VAL A 158 -11.16 -20.20 -23.46
CA VAL A 158 -12.27 -19.24 -23.28
C VAL A 158 -11.78 -17.80 -23.35
N VAL A 159 -10.68 -17.47 -22.67
CA VAL A 159 -10.07 -16.13 -22.68
C VAL A 159 -9.65 -15.75 -24.12
N LEU A 160 -8.93 -16.65 -24.81
CA LEU A 160 -8.47 -16.42 -26.18
C LEU A 160 -9.63 -16.16 -27.15
N LYS A 161 -10.75 -16.88 -26.99
CA LYS A 161 -11.96 -16.67 -27.80
C LYS A 161 -12.48 -15.23 -27.70
N TYR A 162 -12.57 -14.68 -26.47
CA TYR A 162 -13.03 -13.31 -26.28
C TYR A 162 -11.97 -12.29 -26.70
N LEU A 163 -10.69 -12.58 -26.47
CA LEU A 163 -9.58 -11.71 -26.86
C LEU A 163 -9.52 -11.53 -28.39
N HIS A 164 -9.67 -12.62 -29.16
CA HIS A 164 -9.67 -12.55 -30.62
C HIS A 164 -10.95 -11.90 -31.20
N ALA A 165 -12.06 -11.95 -30.47
CA ALA A 165 -13.31 -11.32 -30.89
C ALA A 165 -13.34 -9.81 -30.60
N ALA A 166 -12.53 -9.34 -29.67
CA ALA A 166 -12.50 -7.94 -29.30
C ALA A 166 -11.81 -7.07 -30.36
N ARG A 167 -12.38 -5.89 -30.59
CA ARG A 167 -11.81 -4.87 -31.51
C ARG A 167 -11.23 -3.69 -30.76
N ASN A 168 -11.80 -3.38 -29.60
CA ASN A 168 -11.44 -2.24 -28.77
C ASN A 168 -11.13 -2.66 -27.31
N PRO A 169 -10.23 -3.66 -27.10
CA PRO A 169 -9.89 -4.12 -25.77
C PRO A 169 -9.06 -3.10 -25.00
N VAL A 170 -9.11 -3.20 -23.66
CA VAL A 170 -8.20 -2.52 -22.75
C VAL A 170 -7.72 -3.50 -21.66
N ILE A 171 -6.52 -3.25 -21.14
CA ILE A 171 -6.02 -3.91 -19.94
C ILE A 171 -6.13 -2.92 -18.78
N LEU A 172 -6.61 -3.39 -17.63
CA LEU A 172 -6.68 -2.62 -16.40
C LEU A 172 -5.97 -3.39 -15.29
N VAL A 173 -4.81 -2.89 -14.86
CA VAL A 173 -3.96 -3.54 -13.84
C VAL A 173 -4.19 -2.89 -12.49
N ASP A 174 -4.34 -3.70 -11.45
CA ASP A 174 -4.57 -3.24 -10.09
C ASP A 174 -3.65 -3.96 -9.08
N ALA A 175 -3.78 -3.62 -7.80
CA ALA A 175 -2.89 -4.00 -6.70
C ALA A 175 -2.55 -5.48 -6.62
N CYS A 176 -3.49 -6.39 -6.84
CA CYS A 176 -3.26 -7.82 -6.68
C CYS A 176 -2.35 -8.42 -7.77
N ALA A 177 -2.12 -7.72 -8.89
CA ALA A 177 -1.04 -8.09 -9.82
C ALA A 177 0.34 -7.99 -9.12
N ILE A 178 0.53 -6.93 -8.30
CA ILE A 178 1.74 -6.74 -7.49
C ILE A 178 1.77 -7.71 -6.32
N ARG A 179 0.68 -7.76 -5.54
CA ARG A 179 0.58 -8.49 -4.27
C ARG A 179 0.71 -9.99 -4.42
N HIS A 180 0.20 -10.54 -5.52
CA HIS A 180 0.25 -11.97 -5.83
C HIS A 180 1.30 -12.34 -6.89
N ARG A 181 2.32 -11.49 -7.07
CA ARG A 181 3.51 -11.76 -7.88
C ARG A 181 3.19 -12.17 -9.33
N ALA A 182 2.25 -11.46 -9.95
CA ALA A 182 1.86 -11.67 -11.34
C ALA A 182 2.40 -10.58 -12.28
N LEU A 183 3.38 -9.77 -11.82
CA LEU A 183 3.90 -8.66 -12.63
C LEU A 183 4.66 -9.12 -13.86
N GLU A 184 5.45 -10.19 -13.76
CA GLU A 184 6.21 -10.72 -14.88
C GLU A 184 5.28 -11.14 -16.02
N GLU A 185 4.27 -11.94 -15.73
CA GLU A 185 3.28 -12.38 -16.71
C GLU A 185 2.42 -11.22 -17.22
N THR A 186 2.12 -10.25 -16.36
CA THR A 186 1.37 -9.04 -16.73
C THR A 186 2.17 -8.17 -17.70
N HIS A 187 3.45 -7.92 -17.43
CA HIS A 187 4.32 -7.13 -18.30
C HIS A 187 4.49 -7.80 -19.66
N GLU A 188 4.76 -9.10 -19.68
CA GLU A 188 4.89 -9.86 -20.92
C GLU A 188 3.61 -9.82 -21.75
N PHE A 189 2.43 -9.95 -21.10
CA PHE A 189 1.14 -9.84 -21.77
C PHE A 189 0.89 -8.44 -22.32
N VAL A 190 1.17 -7.39 -21.56
CA VAL A 190 1.01 -5.99 -21.99
C VAL A 190 1.89 -5.67 -23.20
N GLU A 191 3.15 -6.06 -23.15
CA GLU A 191 4.13 -5.78 -24.22
C GLU A 191 3.80 -6.55 -25.50
N LYS A 192 3.53 -7.86 -25.39
CA LYS A 192 3.26 -8.70 -26.56
C LYS A 192 1.90 -8.44 -27.20
N SER A 193 0.88 -8.11 -26.41
CA SER A 193 -0.46 -7.84 -26.93
C SER A 193 -0.57 -6.47 -27.61
N GLY A 194 0.20 -5.48 -27.15
CA GLY A 194 0.06 -4.09 -27.59
C GLY A 194 -1.27 -3.43 -27.24
N ILE A 195 -2.12 -4.10 -26.44
CA ILE A 195 -3.40 -3.56 -25.98
C ILE A 195 -3.15 -2.32 -25.12
N PRO A 196 -3.97 -1.24 -25.26
CA PRO A 196 -3.89 -0.09 -24.36
C PRO A 196 -4.04 -0.51 -22.90
N VAL A 197 -3.06 -0.14 -22.06
CA VAL A 197 -3.01 -0.50 -20.65
C VAL A 197 -3.25 0.69 -19.74
N PHE A 198 -4.08 0.50 -18.75
CA PHE A 198 -4.41 1.43 -17.69
C PHE A 198 -4.14 0.79 -16.34
N VAL A 199 -3.98 1.61 -15.32
CA VAL A 199 -3.85 1.11 -13.94
C VAL A 199 -4.98 1.68 -13.09
N ALA A 200 -5.44 0.91 -12.10
CA ALA A 200 -6.24 1.46 -11.01
C ALA A 200 -5.33 2.24 -10.04
N PRO A 201 -5.86 3.12 -9.18
CA PRO A 201 -5.05 3.83 -8.18
C PRO A 201 -4.12 2.93 -7.37
N MET A 202 -4.61 1.81 -6.86
CA MET A 202 -3.79 0.84 -6.11
C MET A 202 -2.79 0.08 -6.99
N GLY A 203 -2.97 0.11 -8.31
CA GLY A 203 -2.06 -0.45 -9.31
C GLY A 203 -1.02 0.54 -9.85
N LYS A 204 -0.96 1.77 -9.34
CA LYS A 204 0.01 2.78 -9.76
C LYS A 204 1.44 2.24 -9.63
N GLY A 205 2.23 2.31 -10.72
CA GLY A 205 3.57 1.71 -10.78
C GLY A 205 3.59 0.19 -11.05
N ALA A 206 2.45 -0.46 -11.29
CA ALA A 206 2.40 -1.88 -11.64
C ALA A 206 2.85 -2.18 -13.08
N VAL A 207 2.85 -1.19 -13.95
CA VAL A 207 3.30 -1.30 -15.34
C VAL A 207 4.28 -0.19 -15.67
N ASN A 208 5.09 -0.39 -16.69
CA ASN A 208 5.98 0.66 -17.19
C ASN A 208 5.14 1.76 -17.87
N GLU A 209 5.08 2.93 -17.26
CA GLU A 209 4.28 4.06 -17.73
C GLU A 209 4.91 4.78 -18.94
N THR A 210 6.14 4.43 -19.31
CA THR A 210 6.81 4.97 -20.51
C THR A 210 6.39 4.25 -21.78
N LEU A 211 5.69 3.12 -21.68
CA LEU A 211 5.20 2.37 -22.83
C LEU A 211 4.26 3.21 -23.71
N PRO A 212 4.34 3.05 -25.04
CA PRO A 212 3.51 3.83 -25.98
C PRO A 212 2.01 3.51 -25.87
N ASN A 213 1.64 2.35 -25.33
CA ASN A 213 0.27 1.90 -25.09
C ASN A 213 -0.21 2.17 -23.67
N TYR A 214 0.56 2.84 -22.79
CA TYR A 214 0.11 3.26 -21.47
C TYR A 214 -0.88 4.42 -21.58
N GLY A 215 -2.05 4.25 -20.97
CA GLY A 215 -3.16 5.19 -21.08
C GLY A 215 -3.40 6.08 -19.86
N GLY A 216 -2.91 5.71 -18.68
CA GLY A 216 -3.10 6.48 -17.44
C GLY A 216 -3.82 5.70 -16.33
N VAL A 217 -4.33 6.45 -15.34
CA VAL A 217 -5.03 5.90 -14.17
C VAL A 217 -6.54 5.94 -14.39
N TYR A 218 -7.21 4.80 -14.21
CA TYR A 218 -8.67 4.69 -14.27
C TYR A 218 -9.27 4.45 -12.88
N ALA A 219 -10.12 5.37 -12.46
CA ALA A 219 -10.86 5.35 -11.20
C ALA A 219 -12.29 5.92 -11.38
N GLY A 220 -13.03 5.45 -12.38
CA GLY A 220 -14.38 5.98 -12.66
C GLY A 220 -14.38 7.49 -12.92
N ASP A 221 -15.26 8.22 -12.25
CA ASP A 221 -15.40 9.69 -12.42
C ASP A 221 -14.18 10.48 -11.93
N GLY A 222 -13.28 9.88 -11.12
CA GLY A 222 -12.00 10.45 -10.72
C GLY A 222 -10.91 10.40 -11.79
N SER A 223 -11.16 9.72 -12.90
CA SER A 223 -10.20 9.62 -14.01
C SER A 223 -10.17 10.87 -14.85
N ASN A 224 -9.04 11.14 -15.50
CA ASN A 224 -9.01 12.05 -16.63
C ASN A 224 -10.07 11.65 -17.66
N LYS A 225 -10.76 12.65 -18.26
CA LYS A 225 -11.88 12.43 -19.18
C LYS A 225 -11.54 11.48 -20.33
N GLY A 226 -10.37 11.64 -20.96
CA GLY A 226 -9.93 10.78 -22.05
C GLY A 226 -9.65 9.33 -21.61
N VAL A 227 -9.12 9.15 -20.39
CA VAL A 227 -8.94 7.81 -19.78
C VAL A 227 -10.28 7.14 -19.56
N ARG A 228 -11.22 7.86 -18.92
CA ARG A 228 -12.55 7.35 -18.63
C ARG A 228 -13.29 6.92 -19.90
N GLU A 229 -13.37 7.80 -20.89
CA GLU A 229 -14.04 7.51 -22.15
C GLU A 229 -13.44 6.30 -22.85
N ARG A 230 -12.11 6.16 -22.83
CA ARG A 230 -11.43 5.03 -23.46
C ARG A 230 -11.71 3.70 -22.76
N VAL A 231 -11.68 3.66 -21.44
CA VAL A 231 -11.91 2.42 -20.68
C VAL A 231 -13.39 2.03 -20.71
N GLU A 232 -14.31 2.98 -20.51
CA GLU A 232 -15.75 2.70 -20.44
C GLU A 232 -16.36 2.36 -21.82
N SER A 233 -15.74 2.77 -22.92
CA SER A 233 -16.14 2.40 -24.28
C SER A 233 -15.56 1.07 -24.77
N ALA A 234 -14.73 0.39 -23.96
CA ALA A 234 -14.10 -0.86 -24.36
C ALA A 234 -15.12 -1.99 -24.55
N ASP A 235 -14.95 -2.77 -25.61
CA ASP A 235 -15.74 -3.98 -25.85
C ASP A 235 -15.23 -5.19 -25.05
N LEU A 236 -13.97 -5.09 -24.55
CA LEU A 236 -13.38 -6.06 -23.61
C LEU A 236 -12.44 -5.35 -22.64
N VAL A 237 -12.66 -5.56 -21.35
CA VAL A 237 -11.76 -5.12 -20.27
C VAL A 237 -11.09 -6.34 -19.66
N ILE A 238 -9.76 -6.41 -19.77
CA ILE A 238 -8.93 -7.44 -19.13
C ILE A 238 -8.46 -6.86 -17.82
N SER A 239 -9.15 -7.24 -16.74
CA SER A 239 -8.93 -6.74 -15.39
C SER A 239 -7.97 -7.69 -14.66
N ILE A 240 -6.82 -7.21 -14.23
CA ILE A 240 -5.76 -8.02 -13.59
C ILE A 240 -5.57 -7.55 -12.16
N GLY A 241 -5.98 -8.39 -11.20
CA GLY A 241 -5.74 -8.18 -9.78
C GLY A 241 -6.58 -7.06 -9.14
N ALA A 242 -7.84 -6.91 -9.54
CA ALA A 242 -8.71 -5.83 -9.08
C ALA A 242 -9.03 -5.88 -7.58
N ILE A 243 -8.96 -4.72 -6.92
CA ILE A 243 -9.52 -4.45 -5.59
C ILE A 243 -10.46 -3.25 -5.70
N LYS A 244 -11.77 -3.51 -5.72
CA LYS A 244 -12.77 -2.45 -5.87
C LYS A 244 -13.16 -1.90 -4.50
N SER A 245 -12.58 -0.76 -4.12
CA SER A 245 -12.97 0.03 -2.94
C SER A 245 -13.50 1.41 -3.37
N ASP A 246 -14.01 2.16 -2.40
CA ASP A 246 -14.48 3.52 -2.61
C ASP A 246 -13.40 4.44 -3.19
N PHE A 247 -12.23 4.53 -2.57
CA PHE A 247 -11.13 5.36 -3.08
C PHE A 247 -10.50 4.81 -4.37
N ASN A 248 -10.41 3.48 -4.52
CA ASN A 248 -9.85 2.89 -5.73
C ASN A 248 -10.76 3.05 -6.96
N THR A 249 -12.03 3.43 -6.76
CA THR A 249 -13.04 3.61 -7.81
C THR A 249 -13.69 5.00 -7.80
N ALA A 250 -13.10 5.96 -7.09
CA ALA A 250 -13.65 7.30 -6.87
C ALA A 250 -15.14 7.28 -6.48
N GLY A 251 -15.43 6.64 -5.34
CA GLY A 251 -16.78 6.58 -4.81
C GLY A 251 -17.70 5.57 -5.51
N PHE A 252 -17.16 4.46 -6.03
CA PHE A 252 -17.89 3.44 -6.79
C PHE A 252 -18.55 3.98 -8.07
N THR A 253 -17.95 5.00 -8.68
CA THR A 253 -18.39 5.56 -9.97
C THR A 253 -17.92 4.77 -11.19
N TYR A 254 -17.37 3.61 -10.98
CA TYR A 254 -16.85 2.68 -11.97
C TYR A 254 -17.97 2.18 -12.90
N ARG A 255 -17.83 2.37 -14.22
CA ARG A 255 -18.88 2.04 -15.21
C ARG A 255 -18.46 0.97 -16.21
N VAL A 256 -17.61 0.06 -15.78
CA VAL A 256 -17.21 -1.08 -16.60
C VAL A 256 -18.23 -2.21 -16.47
N SER A 257 -18.80 -2.63 -17.59
CA SER A 257 -19.78 -3.72 -17.62
C SER A 257 -19.12 -5.06 -17.33
N GLN A 258 -19.71 -5.86 -16.44
CA GLN A 258 -19.26 -7.24 -16.20
C GLN A 258 -19.38 -8.12 -17.46
N LEU A 259 -20.32 -7.81 -18.37
CA LEU A 259 -20.46 -8.51 -19.66
C LEU A 259 -19.26 -8.31 -20.59
N ASN A 260 -18.48 -7.24 -20.38
CA ASN A 260 -17.29 -6.93 -21.17
C ASN A 260 -16.01 -7.19 -20.39
N THR A 261 -16.06 -7.87 -19.24
CA THR A 261 -14.91 -8.00 -18.34
C THR A 261 -14.45 -9.45 -18.22
N ILE A 262 -13.12 -9.64 -18.25
CA ILE A 262 -12.43 -10.82 -17.79
C ILE A 262 -11.60 -10.41 -16.58
N ASP A 263 -11.94 -10.93 -15.40
CA ASP A 263 -11.21 -10.67 -14.15
C ASP A 263 -10.21 -11.80 -13.87
N PHE A 264 -8.94 -11.44 -13.76
CA PHE A 264 -7.84 -12.32 -13.38
C PHE A 264 -7.47 -12.09 -11.92
N HIS A 265 -7.52 -13.14 -11.10
CA HIS A 265 -7.17 -13.05 -9.69
C HIS A 265 -6.37 -14.26 -9.20
N SER A 266 -5.78 -14.14 -7.99
CA SER A 266 -4.99 -15.20 -7.35
C SER A 266 -5.82 -16.42 -6.92
N TYR A 267 -7.13 -16.28 -6.77
CA TYR A 267 -8.06 -17.32 -6.31
C TYR A 267 -9.00 -17.83 -7.39
N GLY A 268 -9.05 -17.19 -8.55
CA GLY A 268 -9.92 -17.59 -9.65
C GLY A 268 -9.91 -16.61 -10.81
N ILE A 269 -10.46 -17.07 -11.93
CA ILE A 269 -10.72 -16.26 -13.12
C ILE A 269 -12.22 -16.11 -13.27
N LYS A 270 -12.68 -14.93 -13.65
CA LYS A 270 -14.09 -14.68 -13.97
C LYS A 270 -14.19 -14.13 -15.39
N VAL A 271 -14.91 -14.85 -16.25
CA VAL A 271 -15.18 -14.41 -17.62
C VAL A 271 -16.65 -14.05 -17.72
N ARG A 272 -16.94 -12.74 -17.80
CA ARG A 272 -18.32 -12.23 -17.71
C ARG A 272 -18.97 -12.67 -16.40
N TYR A 273 -19.97 -13.54 -16.45
CA TYR A 273 -20.65 -14.11 -15.28
C TYR A 273 -20.22 -15.55 -14.94
N SER A 274 -19.36 -16.16 -15.77
CA SER A 274 -18.82 -17.50 -15.49
C SER A 274 -17.60 -17.41 -14.58
N GLU A 275 -17.59 -18.18 -13.50
CA GLU A 275 -16.51 -18.19 -12.51
C GLU A 275 -15.73 -19.51 -12.57
N TYR A 276 -14.41 -19.41 -12.51
CA TYR A 276 -13.48 -20.54 -12.51
C TYR A 276 -12.62 -20.49 -11.24
N PRO A 277 -13.19 -20.91 -10.09
CA PRO A 277 -12.48 -20.88 -8.81
C PRO A 277 -11.30 -21.84 -8.80
N GLY A 278 -10.22 -21.45 -8.11
CA GLY A 278 -9.01 -22.25 -7.98
C GLY A 278 -8.07 -22.21 -9.18
N VAL A 279 -8.44 -21.53 -10.27
CA VAL A 279 -7.57 -21.27 -11.42
C VAL A 279 -6.89 -19.91 -11.24
N ARG A 280 -5.62 -19.91 -10.93
CA ARG A 280 -4.85 -18.67 -10.63
C ARG A 280 -4.41 -17.96 -11.88
N MET A 281 -4.35 -16.63 -11.80
CA MET A 281 -4.03 -15.73 -12.92
C MET A 281 -2.66 -15.95 -13.54
N ASN A 282 -1.60 -16.25 -12.75
CA ASN A 282 -0.23 -16.37 -13.27
C ASN A 282 -0.13 -17.39 -14.42
N GLY A 283 -0.59 -18.63 -14.20
CA GLY A 283 -0.55 -19.67 -15.23
C GLY A 283 -1.38 -19.34 -16.46
N VAL A 284 -2.59 -18.78 -16.25
CA VAL A 284 -3.48 -18.42 -17.36
C VAL A 284 -2.90 -17.26 -18.18
N LEU A 285 -2.41 -16.19 -17.55
CA LEU A 285 -1.78 -15.07 -18.24
C LEU A 285 -0.60 -15.52 -19.08
N LYS A 286 0.27 -16.37 -18.52
CA LYS A 286 1.41 -16.95 -19.25
C LYS A 286 0.97 -17.69 -20.50
N LYS A 287 0.05 -18.66 -20.36
CA LYS A 287 -0.44 -19.46 -21.49
C LYS A 287 -1.20 -18.63 -22.52
N VAL A 288 -2.01 -17.65 -22.09
CA VAL A 288 -2.70 -16.72 -22.99
C VAL A 288 -1.68 -15.93 -23.80
N THR A 289 -0.65 -15.40 -23.16
CA THR A 289 0.44 -14.65 -23.83
C THR A 289 1.20 -15.49 -24.84
N GLU A 290 1.44 -16.77 -24.55
CA GLU A 290 2.09 -17.71 -25.47
C GLU A 290 1.22 -18.06 -26.68
N LYS A 291 -0.11 -18.21 -26.48
CA LYS A 291 -1.05 -18.73 -27.50
C LYS A 291 -1.80 -17.64 -28.27
N MET A 292 -1.84 -16.38 -27.82
CA MET A 292 -2.72 -15.33 -28.37
C MET A 292 -2.42 -14.97 -29.85
N GLY A 293 -1.19 -15.17 -30.31
CA GLY A 293 -0.81 -14.80 -31.68
C GLY A 293 -1.02 -13.30 -31.99
N LYS A 294 -1.32 -12.99 -33.24
CA LYS A 294 -1.58 -11.60 -33.66
C LYS A 294 -3.03 -11.21 -33.37
N LEU A 295 -3.20 -10.13 -32.64
CA LEU A 295 -4.51 -9.54 -32.34
C LEU A 295 -4.87 -8.46 -33.39
N ASN A 296 -6.18 -8.35 -33.68
CA ASN A 296 -6.69 -7.35 -34.59
C ASN A 296 -7.33 -6.18 -33.81
N ILE A 297 -6.48 -5.31 -33.26
CA ILE A 297 -6.87 -4.22 -32.37
C ILE A 297 -7.05 -2.94 -33.19
N GLU A 298 -8.20 -2.30 -33.06
CA GLU A 298 -8.42 -0.95 -33.54
C GLU A 298 -7.79 0.05 -32.56
N ASN A 299 -6.90 0.90 -33.06
CA ASN A 299 -6.29 1.95 -32.23
C ASN A 299 -7.34 3.01 -31.91
N GLY A 300 -7.90 2.95 -30.70
CA GLY A 300 -8.74 4.02 -30.18
C GLY A 300 -7.92 5.30 -29.87
N PRO A 301 -8.59 6.40 -29.54
CA PRO A 301 -7.91 7.65 -29.19
C PRO A 301 -6.95 7.42 -28.03
N LYS A 302 -5.70 7.89 -28.19
CA LYS A 302 -4.72 7.88 -27.10
C LYS A 302 -5.15 8.92 -26.05
N PRO A 303 -5.19 8.57 -24.75
CA PRO A 303 -5.41 9.56 -23.71
C PRO A 303 -4.33 10.65 -23.77
N ASN A 304 -4.74 11.89 -23.63
CA ASN A 304 -3.79 12.99 -23.48
C ASN A 304 -3.42 13.10 -21.99
N ASN A 305 -2.21 12.71 -21.64
CA ASN A 305 -1.66 12.80 -20.28
C ASN A 305 -0.66 13.97 -20.15
N GLU A 306 -0.73 14.95 -21.06
CA GLU A 306 0.10 16.15 -20.97
C GLU A 306 -0.43 17.09 -19.87
N ILE A 307 0.49 17.84 -19.27
CA ILE A 307 0.14 18.91 -18.33
C ILE A 307 -0.80 19.90 -19.06
N PRO A 308 -1.92 20.30 -18.46
CA PRO A 308 -2.79 21.31 -19.05
C PRO A 308 -2.00 22.56 -19.41
N GLN A 309 -2.04 22.97 -20.67
CA GLN A 309 -1.24 24.10 -21.17
C GLN A 309 -1.56 25.41 -20.44
N ASP A 310 -2.79 25.56 -19.97
CA ASP A 310 -3.23 26.71 -19.20
C ASP A 310 -2.54 26.80 -17.85
N GLU A 311 -2.30 25.65 -17.19
CA GLU A 311 -1.57 25.57 -15.92
C GLU A 311 -0.08 25.91 -16.09
N ILE A 312 0.54 25.41 -17.18
CA ILE A 312 1.96 25.69 -17.47
C ILE A 312 2.16 27.20 -17.73
N LYS A 313 1.23 27.81 -18.45
CA LYS A 313 1.32 29.22 -18.89
C LYS A 313 0.75 30.20 -17.88
N SER A 314 0.14 29.71 -16.81
CA SER A 314 -0.40 30.56 -15.76
C SER A 314 0.72 31.42 -15.15
N PRO A 315 0.59 32.75 -15.17
CA PRO A 315 1.58 33.64 -14.56
C PRO A 315 1.54 33.61 -13.02
N GLU A 316 0.50 32.99 -12.45
CA GLU A 316 0.32 32.87 -11.00
C GLU A 316 1.47 32.07 -10.40
N PRO A 317 2.15 32.62 -9.36
CA PRO A 317 3.29 31.97 -8.75
C PRO A 317 2.90 30.77 -7.87
N THR A 318 1.62 30.68 -7.48
CA THR A 318 1.10 29.70 -6.54
C THR A 318 1.28 28.28 -7.05
N ILE A 319 1.73 27.39 -6.17
CA ILE A 319 1.86 25.96 -6.45
C ILE A 319 0.46 25.34 -6.34
N THR A 320 -0.12 24.97 -7.48
CA THR A 320 -1.41 24.25 -7.52
C THR A 320 -1.19 22.74 -7.64
N GLN A 321 -2.17 21.94 -7.19
CA GLN A 321 -2.16 20.48 -7.34
C GLN A 321 -2.08 20.08 -8.82
N ALA A 322 -2.86 20.76 -9.68
CA ALA A 322 -2.91 20.50 -11.12
C ALA A 322 -1.55 20.78 -11.83
N TRP A 323 -0.76 21.72 -11.32
CA TRP A 323 0.58 21.99 -11.84
C TRP A 323 1.65 21.08 -11.27
N PHE A 324 1.62 20.85 -9.95
CA PHE A 324 2.71 20.18 -9.24
C PHE A 324 2.89 18.72 -9.64
N TRP A 325 1.80 17.94 -9.66
CA TRP A 325 1.89 16.48 -9.88
C TRP A 325 2.38 16.11 -11.28
N PRO A 326 1.89 16.71 -12.38
CA PRO A 326 2.47 16.47 -13.70
C PRO A 326 3.93 16.97 -13.78
N ARG A 327 4.24 18.12 -13.16
CA ARG A 327 5.62 18.65 -13.13
C ARG A 327 6.59 17.73 -12.37
N LEU A 328 6.12 17.11 -11.30
CA LEU A 328 6.88 16.13 -10.54
C LEU A 328 7.36 14.98 -11.44
N GLY A 329 6.52 14.47 -12.33
CA GLY A 329 6.88 13.39 -13.26
C GLY A 329 8.09 13.69 -14.13
N GLN A 330 8.35 14.99 -14.44
CA GLN A 330 9.53 15.41 -15.21
C GLN A 330 10.82 15.44 -14.38
N TRP A 331 10.70 15.47 -13.03
CA TRP A 331 11.85 15.48 -12.12
C TRP A 331 12.21 14.08 -11.59
N LEU A 332 11.25 13.17 -11.55
CA LEU A 332 11.47 11.79 -11.10
C LEU A 332 12.53 11.09 -11.97
N GLN A 333 13.21 10.13 -11.38
CA GLN A 333 14.26 9.34 -12.02
C GLN A 333 13.86 7.86 -12.05
N PRO A 334 14.37 7.09 -13.02
CA PRO A 334 14.21 5.64 -13.02
C PRO A 334 14.65 5.03 -11.69
N LYS A 335 13.91 4.03 -11.22
CA LYS A 335 14.12 3.32 -9.94
C LYS A 335 13.84 4.12 -8.67
N ASP A 336 13.22 5.29 -8.76
CA ASP A 336 12.74 6.00 -7.57
C ASP A 336 11.73 5.14 -6.80
N VAL A 337 11.73 5.25 -5.49
CA VAL A 337 10.69 4.69 -4.63
C VAL A 337 9.82 5.84 -4.14
N ILE A 338 8.56 5.84 -4.55
CA ILE A 338 7.59 6.91 -4.27
C ILE A 338 6.59 6.42 -3.23
N ILE A 339 6.45 7.17 -2.15
CA ILE A 339 5.48 6.90 -1.10
C ILE A 339 4.50 8.06 -1.03
N THR A 340 3.20 7.77 -1.05
CA THR A 340 2.16 8.79 -0.93
C THR A 340 1.23 8.51 0.24
N GLU A 341 0.88 9.58 0.95
CA GLU A 341 -0.02 9.57 2.10
C GLU A 341 -1.48 9.73 1.66
N THR A 342 -2.37 9.15 2.44
CA THR A 342 -3.83 9.35 2.32
C THR A 342 -4.18 10.84 2.36
N GLY A 343 -5.09 11.24 1.48
CA GLY A 343 -5.47 12.61 1.22
C GLY A 343 -4.96 13.10 -0.13
N THR A 344 -4.61 14.38 -0.26
CA THR A 344 -4.27 15.01 -1.54
C THR A 344 -3.15 14.31 -2.30
N ALA A 345 -2.14 13.79 -1.60
CA ALA A 345 -1.01 13.12 -2.24
C ALA A 345 -1.41 11.82 -2.96
N ASN A 346 -2.27 10.99 -2.35
CA ASN A 346 -2.74 9.75 -2.99
C ASN A 346 -3.55 10.00 -4.26
N PHE A 347 -4.30 11.09 -4.31
CA PHE A 347 -5.07 11.44 -5.52
C PHE A 347 -4.21 12.18 -6.54
N GLY A 348 -3.33 13.06 -6.09
CA GLY A 348 -2.48 13.85 -6.97
C GLY A 348 -1.48 13.01 -7.76
N ILE A 349 -0.93 11.97 -7.15
CA ILE A 349 0.05 11.10 -7.80
C ILE A 349 -0.51 10.38 -9.04
N TRP A 350 -1.84 10.30 -9.22
CA TRP A 350 -2.43 9.71 -10.42
C TRP A 350 -2.10 10.52 -11.68
N GLU A 351 -1.89 11.82 -11.54
CA GLU A 351 -1.52 12.74 -12.64
C GLU A 351 -0.02 12.76 -12.91
N THR A 352 0.79 12.12 -12.06
CA THR A 352 2.24 12.02 -12.24
C THR A 352 2.58 10.84 -13.15
N ARG A 353 3.24 11.08 -14.27
CA ARG A 353 3.76 10.00 -15.11
C ARG A 353 5.09 9.51 -14.59
N PHE A 354 5.19 8.23 -14.29
CA PHE A 354 6.42 7.65 -13.76
C PHE A 354 7.44 7.32 -14.85
N PRO A 355 8.73 7.59 -14.63
CA PRO A 355 9.78 7.01 -15.43
C PRO A 355 9.86 5.49 -15.20
N ASP A 356 10.76 4.82 -15.93
CA ASP A 356 10.91 3.38 -15.87
C ASP A 356 11.31 2.87 -14.48
N ASP A 357 10.84 1.67 -14.13
CA ASP A 357 11.22 0.92 -12.91
C ASP A 357 10.96 1.65 -11.58
N VAL A 358 9.97 2.56 -11.53
CA VAL A 358 9.55 3.22 -10.29
C VAL A 358 8.75 2.25 -9.42
N THR A 359 9.05 2.22 -8.12
CA THR A 359 8.23 1.52 -7.13
C THR A 359 7.29 2.50 -6.43
N ALA A 360 5.98 2.31 -6.56
CA ALA A 360 4.98 3.09 -5.84
C ALA A 360 4.48 2.36 -4.59
N ILE A 361 4.33 3.09 -3.49
CA ILE A 361 3.83 2.59 -2.21
C ILE A 361 2.77 3.57 -1.70
N SER A 362 1.54 3.07 -1.54
CA SER A 362 0.41 3.84 -1.03
C SER A 362 -0.54 2.92 -0.28
N GLN A 363 -1.38 3.49 0.55
CA GLN A 363 -2.46 2.78 1.26
C GLN A 363 -3.79 3.41 0.86
N VAL A 364 -4.40 2.91 -0.21
CA VAL A 364 -5.60 3.51 -0.81
C VAL A 364 -6.88 2.96 -0.20
N LEU A 365 -6.94 1.63 0.05
CA LEU A 365 -8.15 0.99 0.58
C LEU A 365 -8.32 1.26 2.08
N TRP A 366 -7.28 1.00 2.88
CA TRP A 366 -7.36 1.16 4.34
C TRP A 366 -7.31 2.62 4.77
N GLY A 367 -6.48 3.43 4.11
CA GLY A 367 -6.45 4.88 4.22
C GLY A 367 -6.10 5.42 5.62
N SER A 368 -5.29 4.72 6.41
CA SER A 368 -4.88 5.18 7.74
C SER A 368 -3.86 6.31 7.63
N ILE A 369 -4.28 7.54 7.91
CA ILE A 369 -3.37 8.69 7.90
C ILE A 369 -2.21 8.51 8.89
N GLY A 370 -1.01 8.99 8.49
CA GLY A 370 0.26 8.72 9.19
C GLY A 370 0.98 7.45 8.73
N TYR A 371 0.34 6.58 7.94
CA TYR A 371 0.93 5.37 7.36
C TYR A 371 2.22 5.65 6.60
N ALA A 372 2.22 6.69 5.77
CA ALA A 372 3.27 6.90 4.77
C ALA A 372 4.62 7.25 5.38
N THR A 373 4.67 7.94 6.53
CA THR A 373 5.93 8.28 7.20
C THR A 373 6.65 7.01 7.68
N GLY A 374 5.94 6.10 8.36
CA GLY A 374 6.50 4.82 8.78
C GLY A 374 6.84 3.92 7.58
N SER A 375 6.00 3.92 6.54
CA SER A 375 6.24 3.19 5.30
C SER A 375 7.50 3.70 4.58
N CYS A 376 7.73 5.02 4.58
CA CYS A 376 8.94 5.64 4.02
C CYS A 376 10.20 5.15 4.73
N GLN A 377 10.18 5.02 6.06
CA GLN A 377 11.30 4.46 6.81
C GLN A 377 11.62 3.04 6.37
N GLY A 378 10.62 2.18 6.29
CA GLY A 378 10.79 0.79 5.84
C GLY A 378 11.26 0.71 4.38
N ALA A 379 10.70 1.56 3.51
CA ALA A 379 11.08 1.65 2.11
C ALA A 379 12.52 2.13 1.92
N ALA A 380 12.95 3.13 2.68
CA ALA A 380 14.32 3.65 2.63
C ALA A 380 15.35 2.63 3.12
N LEU A 381 15.02 1.83 4.16
CA LEU A 381 15.85 0.70 4.59
C LEU A 381 16.00 -0.34 3.47
N ALA A 382 14.88 -0.78 2.90
CA ALA A 382 14.89 -1.76 1.81
C ALA A 382 15.57 -1.23 0.54
N ALA A 383 15.39 0.05 0.23
CA ALA A 383 16.08 0.72 -0.89
C ALA A 383 17.60 0.71 -0.71
N LYS A 384 18.06 1.04 0.51
CA LYS A 384 19.49 1.01 0.87
C LYS A 384 20.09 -0.38 0.68
N GLU A 385 19.41 -1.44 1.11
CA GLU A 385 19.85 -2.84 0.92
C GLU A 385 19.90 -3.26 -0.55
N LYS A 386 18.97 -2.75 -1.37
CA LYS A 386 18.92 -3.02 -2.82
C LYS A 386 19.78 -2.11 -3.68
N GLY A 387 20.48 -1.14 -3.09
CA GLY A 387 21.26 -0.15 -3.82
C GLY A 387 20.43 0.87 -4.59
N ILE A 388 19.15 1.02 -4.26
CA ILE A 388 18.26 2.05 -4.82
C ILE A 388 18.58 3.37 -4.11
N LYS A 389 18.74 4.44 -4.89
CA LYS A 389 19.34 5.67 -4.41
C LYS A 389 18.34 6.69 -3.85
N ARG A 390 17.11 6.71 -4.36
CA ARG A 390 16.14 7.75 -3.99
C ARG A 390 14.84 7.13 -3.46
N THR A 391 14.45 7.57 -2.27
CA THR A 391 13.15 7.27 -1.64
C THR A 391 12.48 8.60 -1.36
N ILE A 392 11.26 8.81 -1.84
CA ILE A 392 10.56 10.08 -1.85
C ILE A 392 9.18 9.91 -1.21
N LEU A 393 8.91 10.70 -0.18
CA LEU A 393 7.63 10.73 0.54
C LEU A 393 6.88 12.01 0.23
N PHE A 394 5.58 11.88 -0.06
CA PHE A 394 4.62 12.99 -0.08
C PHE A 394 3.55 12.75 0.98
N THR A 395 3.47 13.62 1.96
CA THR A 395 2.52 13.54 3.08
C THR A 395 1.91 14.90 3.37
N GLY A 396 0.64 14.94 3.76
CA GLY A 396 -0.01 16.16 4.23
C GLY A 396 0.45 16.52 5.64
N ASP A 397 0.32 17.79 6.00
CA ASP A 397 0.71 18.34 7.31
C ASP A 397 -0.02 17.64 8.47
N GLY A 398 -1.33 17.45 8.38
CA GLY A 398 -2.11 16.76 9.41
C GLY A 398 -1.75 15.29 9.55
N SER A 399 -1.58 14.57 8.46
CA SER A 399 -1.18 13.16 8.49
C SER A 399 0.23 12.98 9.03
N PHE A 400 1.15 13.87 8.65
CA PHE A 400 2.52 13.84 9.12
C PHE A 400 2.62 14.04 10.64
N GLN A 401 1.77 14.89 11.24
CA GLN A 401 1.75 15.12 12.68
C GLN A 401 1.44 13.88 13.51
N LEU A 402 0.76 12.89 12.95
CA LEU A 402 0.43 11.63 13.65
C LEU A 402 1.66 10.74 13.87
N THR A 403 2.66 10.82 12.98
CA THR A 403 3.83 9.91 12.98
C THR A 403 5.14 10.63 12.70
N ALA A 404 5.22 11.92 12.98
CA ALA A 404 6.41 12.76 12.75
C ALA A 404 7.68 12.22 13.42
N GLN A 405 7.54 11.52 14.57
CA GLN A 405 8.65 10.90 15.32
C GLN A 405 9.42 9.85 14.53
N GLU A 406 8.83 9.28 13.47
CA GLU A 406 9.53 8.32 12.60
C GLU A 406 10.73 8.95 11.88
N VAL A 407 10.72 10.26 11.68
CA VAL A 407 11.88 11.00 11.15
C VAL A 407 13.10 10.85 12.07
N SER A 408 12.89 10.84 13.40
CA SER A 408 13.97 10.60 14.37
C SER A 408 14.61 9.22 14.17
N THR A 409 13.79 8.20 13.89
CA THR A 409 14.28 6.85 13.59
C THR A 409 15.02 6.79 12.25
N MET A 410 14.55 7.52 11.23
CA MET A 410 15.27 7.66 9.94
C MET A 410 16.65 8.30 10.14
N LEU A 411 16.74 9.39 10.92
CA LEU A 411 18.00 10.07 11.25
C LEU A 411 18.96 9.14 12.00
N ARG A 412 18.48 8.43 13.01
CA ARG A 412 19.25 7.45 13.79
C ARG A 412 19.86 6.36 12.90
N ASN A 413 19.11 5.88 11.90
CA ASN A 413 19.55 4.84 10.97
C ASN A 413 20.31 5.38 9.75
N LYS A 414 20.58 6.68 9.72
CA LYS A 414 21.26 7.37 8.59
C LYS A 414 20.60 7.05 7.26
N LEU A 415 19.27 7.16 7.24
CA LEU A 415 18.48 7.10 6.02
C LEU A 415 18.38 8.51 5.42
N ASN A 416 18.33 8.56 4.10
CA ASN A 416 18.40 9.80 3.34
C ASN A 416 17.18 10.03 2.41
N PRO A 417 15.93 9.76 2.86
CA PRO A 417 14.76 10.03 2.03
C PRO A 417 14.61 11.51 1.73
N ILE A 418 13.84 11.80 0.69
CA ILE A 418 13.30 13.12 0.38
C ILE A 418 11.87 13.17 0.91
N ILE A 419 11.58 14.05 1.84
CA ILE A 419 10.27 14.16 2.49
C ILE A 419 9.64 15.49 2.09
N PHE A 420 8.53 15.46 1.37
CA PHE A 420 7.69 16.61 1.11
C PHE A 420 6.50 16.57 2.06
N VAL A 421 6.40 17.59 2.92
CA VAL A 421 5.20 17.86 3.72
C VAL A 421 4.38 18.90 2.99
N ILE A 422 3.22 18.52 2.51
CA ILE A 422 2.25 19.41 1.88
C ILE A 422 1.59 20.21 3.00
N CYS A 423 1.97 21.48 3.09
CA CYS A 423 1.48 22.42 4.10
C CYS A 423 0.27 23.16 3.52
N ASN A 424 -0.92 22.67 3.79
CA ASN A 424 -2.19 23.22 3.32
C ASN A 424 -3.18 23.49 4.47
N ASN A 425 -2.67 23.64 5.71
CA ASN A 425 -3.41 23.99 6.92
C ASN A 425 -4.54 22.98 7.27
N GLY A 426 -4.24 21.70 7.17
CA GLY A 426 -5.10 20.65 7.70
C GLY A 426 -5.75 19.73 6.65
N TYR A 427 -6.91 19.18 7.00
CA TYR A 427 -7.53 18.07 6.29
C TYR A 427 -8.41 18.54 5.12
N THR A 428 -7.81 18.87 3.99
CA THR A 428 -8.52 19.34 2.79
C THR A 428 -9.56 18.33 2.28
N ILE A 429 -9.27 17.02 2.33
CA ILE A 429 -10.23 15.98 1.91
C ILE A 429 -11.50 16.01 2.76
N GLU A 430 -11.36 16.13 4.08
CA GLU A 430 -12.50 16.20 4.99
C GLU A 430 -13.33 17.45 4.76
N ARG A 431 -12.69 18.59 4.48
CA ARG A 431 -13.39 19.84 4.12
C ARG A 431 -14.26 19.66 2.87
N PHE A 432 -13.79 18.94 1.86
CA PHE A 432 -14.58 18.67 0.65
C PHE A 432 -15.74 17.71 0.90
N ILE A 433 -15.62 16.77 1.87
CA ILE A 433 -16.65 15.77 2.15
C ILE A 433 -17.68 16.28 3.18
N HIS A 434 -17.23 16.94 4.25
CA HIS A 434 -18.05 17.26 5.42
C HIS A 434 -18.30 18.75 5.63
N GLY A 435 -17.60 19.63 4.94
CA GLY A 435 -17.75 21.08 5.04
C GLY A 435 -16.50 21.81 5.53
N TRP A 436 -16.46 23.12 5.30
CA TRP A 436 -15.27 23.95 5.46
C TRP A 436 -15.07 24.49 6.86
N GLU A 437 -16.15 24.69 7.60
CA GLU A 437 -16.16 25.46 8.86
C GLU A 437 -15.84 24.62 10.10
N ASP A 438 -15.77 23.30 9.97
CA ASP A 438 -15.55 22.40 11.08
C ASP A 438 -14.10 22.44 11.57
N SER A 439 -13.90 22.90 12.81
CA SER A 439 -12.58 23.14 13.42
C SER A 439 -11.72 21.89 13.60
N TYR A 440 -12.32 20.68 13.55
CA TYR A 440 -11.53 19.43 13.58
C TYR A 440 -10.69 19.21 12.31
N ASN A 441 -10.97 19.96 11.25
CA ASN A 441 -10.18 19.94 10.02
C ASN A 441 -8.90 20.76 10.11
N ASP A 442 -8.79 21.63 11.14
CA ASP A 442 -7.64 22.48 11.35
C ASP A 442 -6.55 21.72 12.10
N VAL A 443 -5.30 21.97 11.73
CA VAL A 443 -4.15 21.43 12.46
C VAL A 443 -3.27 22.58 12.94
N GLN A 444 -2.54 22.36 14.04
CA GLN A 444 -1.56 23.33 14.49
C GLN A 444 -0.45 23.45 13.44
N GLU A 445 -0.18 24.64 12.96
CA GLU A 445 0.94 24.90 12.06
C GLU A 445 2.27 24.68 12.79
N TRP A 446 3.06 23.72 12.30
CA TRP A 446 4.38 23.44 12.80
C TRP A 446 5.46 24.05 11.91
N LYS A 447 6.62 24.29 12.50
CA LYS A 447 7.84 24.61 11.76
C LYS A 447 8.52 23.31 11.34
N TYR A 448 7.96 22.67 10.32
CA TYR A 448 8.37 21.31 9.91
C TYR A 448 9.84 21.22 9.54
N LYS A 449 10.41 22.23 8.86
CA LYS A 449 11.83 22.28 8.49
C LYS A 449 12.79 22.28 9.69
N ASP A 450 12.32 22.65 10.88
CA ASP A 450 13.14 22.67 12.09
C ASP A 450 13.16 21.29 12.80
N LEU A 451 12.30 20.35 12.40
CA LEU A 451 12.18 19.03 13.05
C LEU A 451 13.47 18.20 13.04
N PRO A 452 14.26 18.11 11.96
CA PRO A 452 15.50 17.35 12.00
C PRO A 452 16.46 17.85 13.10
N ALA A 453 16.59 19.18 13.26
CA ALA A 453 17.38 19.78 14.33
C ALA A 453 16.76 19.51 15.71
N THR A 454 15.44 19.63 15.83
CA THR A 454 14.69 19.37 17.06
C THR A 454 14.86 17.91 17.53
N PHE A 455 14.95 16.97 16.61
CA PHE A 455 15.26 15.56 16.88
C PHE A 455 16.75 15.28 17.13
N GLY A 456 17.57 16.33 17.21
CA GLY A 456 18.99 16.23 17.58
C GLY A 456 19.92 15.87 16.43
N ALA A 457 19.49 15.97 15.19
CA ALA A 457 20.38 15.71 14.05
C ALA A 457 21.44 16.82 13.88
N PRO A 458 22.71 16.48 13.65
CA PRO A 458 23.73 17.46 13.29
C PRO A 458 23.46 18.00 11.89
N LYS A 459 23.90 19.24 11.61
CA LYS A 459 23.62 19.95 10.34
C LYS A 459 24.08 19.19 9.09
N GLU A 460 25.09 18.37 9.23
CA GLU A 460 25.67 17.57 8.13
C GLU A 460 24.76 16.42 7.70
N GLN A 461 23.75 16.05 8.50
CA GLN A 461 22.86 14.90 8.28
C GLN A 461 21.61 15.23 7.49
N TYR A 462 21.25 16.50 7.35
CA TYR A 462 20.01 16.90 6.70
C TYR A 462 20.13 18.20 5.89
N LEU A 463 19.18 18.38 4.99
CA LEU A 463 18.90 19.63 4.27
C LEU A 463 17.42 19.95 4.45
N THR A 464 17.09 21.22 4.64
CA THR A 464 15.70 21.65 4.79
C THR A 464 15.38 22.80 3.85
N TYR A 465 14.19 22.76 3.28
CA TYR A 465 13.71 23.73 2.29
C TYR A 465 12.29 24.14 2.64
N ARG A 466 11.90 25.33 2.21
CA ARG A 466 10.52 25.78 2.16
C ARG A 466 10.27 26.37 0.78
N VAL A 467 9.28 25.84 0.10
CA VAL A 467 8.89 26.24 -1.25
C VAL A 467 7.44 26.71 -1.23
N GLU A 468 7.20 27.93 -1.72
CA GLU A 468 5.92 28.61 -1.70
C GLU A 468 5.43 28.98 -3.11
N THR A 469 6.36 28.98 -4.07
CA THR A 469 6.08 29.36 -5.46
C THR A 469 6.54 28.29 -6.45
N LYS A 470 5.94 28.30 -7.64
CA LYS A 470 6.38 27.46 -8.78
C LYS A 470 7.88 27.65 -9.06
N LYS A 471 8.37 28.89 -8.93
CA LYS A 471 9.79 29.20 -9.13
C LYS A 471 10.68 28.51 -8.08
N ASP A 472 10.28 28.51 -6.80
CA ASP A 472 11.03 27.82 -5.75
C ASP A 472 11.12 26.32 -6.03
N VAL A 473 10.04 25.70 -6.53
CA VAL A 473 10.04 24.29 -6.91
C VAL A 473 10.99 24.03 -8.08
N GLU A 474 11.00 24.92 -9.10
CA GLU A 474 11.91 24.78 -10.24
C GLU A 474 13.38 24.91 -9.81
N GLU A 475 13.70 25.89 -8.95
CA GLU A 475 15.04 26.06 -8.39
C GLU A 475 15.45 24.83 -7.57
N LEU A 476 14.55 24.30 -6.73
CA LEU A 476 14.78 23.11 -5.93
C LEU A 476 15.05 21.88 -6.81
N PHE A 477 14.26 21.67 -7.87
CA PHE A 477 14.42 20.51 -8.77
C PHE A 477 15.70 20.62 -9.63
N MET A 478 16.21 21.83 -9.87
CA MET A 478 17.50 22.06 -10.53
C MET A 478 18.69 21.94 -9.58
N ASP A 479 18.48 22.01 -8.27
CA ASP A 479 19.56 21.85 -7.28
C ASP A 479 20.13 20.43 -7.36
N LYS A 480 21.42 20.35 -7.69
CA LYS A 480 22.13 19.10 -7.88
C LYS A 480 22.27 18.29 -6.59
N GLU A 481 22.49 18.94 -5.44
CA GLU A 481 22.58 18.25 -4.15
C GLU A 481 21.23 17.71 -3.73
N PHE A 482 20.17 18.49 -3.90
CA PHE A 482 18.80 18.07 -3.61
C PHE A 482 18.36 16.89 -4.49
N SER A 483 18.62 16.97 -5.78
CA SER A 483 18.15 15.96 -6.76
C SER A 483 19.03 14.72 -6.82
N SER A 484 20.23 14.76 -6.22
CA SER A 484 21.18 13.64 -6.25
C SER A 484 20.67 12.43 -5.45
N GLY A 485 20.85 11.25 -6.03
CA GLY A 485 20.70 9.99 -5.31
C GLY A 485 21.91 9.62 -4.43
N ASP A 486 23.03 10.30 -4.58
CA ASP A 486 24.28 9.96 -3.88
C ASP A 486 24.47 10.73 -2.56
N THR A 487 23.65 11.72 -2.27
CA THR A 487 23.71 12.44 -0.99
C THR A 487 23.32 11.52 0.17
N GLN A 488 24.06 11.63 1.28
CA GLN A 488 23.79 10.89 2.50
C GLN A 488 22.89 11.69 3.48
N LYS A 489 22.37 12.83 3.03
CA LYS A 489 21.55 13.73 3.84
C LYS A 489 20.07 13.43 3.65
N LEU A 490 19.31 13.39 4.74
CA LEU A 490 17.86 13.47 4.70
C LEU A 490 17.46 14.86 4.16
N ARG A 491 16.51 14.89 3.23
CA ARG A 491 16.02 16.13 2.60
C ARG A 491 14.59 16.37 3.02
N PHE A 492 14.33 17.48 3.67
CA PHE A 492 13.02 17.81 4.23
C PHE A 492 12.48 19.10 3.59
N VAL A 493 11.30 19.02 3.00
CA VAL A 493 10.70 20.11 2.23
C VAL A 493 9.33 20.46 2.81
N GLU A 494 9.13 21.69 3.23
CA GLU A 494 7.81 22.29 3.42
C GLU A 494 7.30 22.76 2.05
N LEU A 495 6.29 22.07 1.52
CA LEU A 495 5.65 22.40 0.25
C LEU A 495 4.33 23.12 0.52
N VAL A 496 4.30 24.42 0.36
CA VAL A 496 3.13 25.24 0.67
C VAL A 496 2.16 25.23 -0.51
N MET A 497 0.92 24.81 -0.23
CA MET A 497 -0.17 24.81 -1.20
C MET A 497 -1.43 25.42 -0.59
N PRO A 498 -2.34 25.99 -1.40
CA PRO A 498 -3.62 26.49 -0.90
C PRO A 498 -4.47 25.39 -0.25
N CYS A 499 -5.17 25.72 0.83
CA CYS A 499 -6.03 24.75 1.54
C CYS A 499 -7.29 24.37 0.76
N ASP A 500 -7.71 25.22 -0.17
CA ASP A 500 -8.90 25.05 -1.03
C ASP A 500 -8.58 24.42 -2.40
N ASP A 501 -7.30 24.14 -2.64
CA ASP A 501 -6.88 23.44 -3.85
C ASP A 501 -6.70 21.93 -3.60
N ALA A 502 -7.27 21.13 -4.49
CA ALA A 502 -7.18 19.67 -4.44
C ALA A 502 -7.12 19.06 -5.84
N PRO A 503 -6.52 17.88 -6.00
CA PRO A 503 -6.57 17.13 -7.26
C PRO A 503 -8.00 16.91 -7.74
N ALA A 504 -8.21 16.95 -9.05
CA ALA A 504 -9.54 16.76 -9.65
C ALA A 504 -10.19 15.43 -9.23
N ALA A 505 -9.41 14.38 -9.13
CA ALA A 505 -9.85 13.07 -8.68
C ALA A 505 -10.39 13.08 -7.23
N LEU A 506 -9.77 13.85 -6.33
CA LEU A 506 -10.25 14.02 -4.96
C LEU A 506 -11.60 14.73 -4.94
N LYS A 507 -11.72 15.84 -5.68
CA LYS A 507 -12.99 16.61 -5.80
C LYS A 507 -14.13 15.70 -6.28
N SER A 508 -13.91 14.93 -7.34
CA SER A 508 -14.90 13.99 -7.87
C SER A 508 -15.29 12.89 -6.86
N THR A 509 -14.32 12.38 -6.10
CA THR A 509 -14.56 11.36 -5.08
C THR A 509 -15.38 11.92 -3.91
N ALA A 510 -15.06 13.13 -3.46
CA ALA A 510 -15.78 13.82 -2.40
C ALA A 510 -17.23 14.13 -2.82
N GLU A 511 -17.45 14.60 -4.05
CA GLU A 511 -18.81 14.82 -4.59
C GLU A 511 -19.63 13.53 -4.64
N ALA A 512 -19.03 12.40 -5.04
CA ALA A 512 -19.69 11.10 -5.04
C ALA A 512 -20.03 10.62 -3.63
N ALA A 513 -19.14 10.85 -2.65
CA ALA A 513 -19.40 10.55 -1.25
C ALA A 513 -20.54 11.41 -0.67
N ALA A 514 -20.51 12.72 -0.94
CA ALA A 514 -21.55 13.64 -0.49
C ALA A 514 -22.95 13.27 -1.04
N LYS A 515 -23.04 12.91 -2.32
CA LYS A 515 -24.30 12.46 -2.93
C LYS A 515 -24.85 11.21 -2.24
N ARG A 516 -24.01 10.21 -1.98
CA ARG A 516 -24.42 8.97 -1.28
C ARG A 516 -24.94 9.26 0.13
N ASN A 517 -24.25 10.13 0.86
CA ASN A 517 -24.66 10.51 2.22
C ASN A 517 -26.01 11.23 2.21
N ALA A 518 -26.29 12.05 1.20
CA ALA A 518 -27.57 12.73 1.03
C ALA A 518 -28.72 11.79 0.63
N GLU A 519 -28.46 10.68 -0.07
CA GLU A 519 -29.48 9.69 -0.46
C GLU A 519 -29.88 8.77 0.71
N VAL A 520 -29.07 8.68 1.75
CA VAL A 520 -29.32 7.84 2.95
C VAL A 520 -29.98 8.64 4.08
N SER A 521 -29.91 9.97 4.06
CA SER A 521 -30.56 10.89 5.00
C SER A 521 -31.98 11.25 4.55
#